data_ec7e4103976111e04df7551723fb4ac5
#
_entry.id   ec7e4103976111e04df7551723fb4ac5
#
_cell.length_a   1.000
_cell.length_b   1.000
_cell.length_c   1.000
_cell.angle_alpha   90.00
_cell.angle_beta   90.00
_cell.angle_gamma   90.00
#
_symmetry.space_group_name_H-M   'P 1'
#
loop_
_entity.id
_entity.type
_entity.pdbx_description
1 polymer ?
#
loop_
_entity_poly.entity_id
_entity_poly.type
_entity_poly.pdbx_seq_one_letter_code
_entity_poly.pdbx_strand_id
1 'polypeptide(L)'
;MADLHIYTGAGDRVRHLTVNKINSGDLRDALRLGWEDFKAMPTHLLFLGLIYPIAGIVLAGLSFGYNLFPILFPLAAGFALIGPVAAIGLYELSRQREAGKKTPDFSHVFDVVRSPSFPAIATISAGLAGLFVVWLFVAQMLYQSLFGYLPPESVSQFVHDVLTTPNGRMLIFVGNLIGLGFAIVAMIVGVVSFPLLLDRDVGVISALETSLRAVAKNPITMIQWGLIVAALLVLGSIPLFVGLAVSVPVLGHATWHLYRKLVAK
;
A
#
# COMPACT_ATOMS: atom_id res chain seq x y z
N MET A 1 30.07 -3.67 9.68
CA MET A 1 29.75 -4.48 8.47
C MET A 1 28.24 -4.75 8.32
N ALA A 2 27.48 -4.96 9.41
CA ALA A 2 26.01 -5.17 9.31
C ALA A 2 25.25 -3.98 8.70
N ASP A 3 25.66 -2.76 9.00
CA ASP A 3 24.99 -1.56 8.48
C ASP A 3 25.10 -1.39 6.96
N LEU A 4 26.23 -1.80 6.36
CA LEU A 4 26.41 -1.70 4.90
C LEU A 4 25.49 -2.66 4.15
N HIS A 5 25.25 -3.86 4.69
CA HIS A 5 24.37 -4.86 4.08
C HIS A 5 22.93 -4.36 3.94
N ILE A 6 22.40 -3.60 4.91
CA ILE A 6 21.06 -3.00 4.82
C ILE A 6 20.95 -2.11 3.58
N TYR A 7 21.99 -1.36 3.26
CA TYR A 7 21.99 -0.38 2.17
C TYR A 7 22.31 -0.98 0.81
N THR A 8 23.24 -1.95 0.75
CA THR A 8 23.78 -2.49 -0.53
C THR A 8 23.41 -3.96 -0.79
N GLY A 9 22.85 -4.67 0.17
CA GLY A 9 22.54 -6.11 0.06
C GLY A 9 23.81 -6.99 0.06
N ALA A 10 23.72 -8.18 -0.53
CA ALA A 10 24.82 -9.15 -0.59
C ALA A 10 26.04 -8.69 -1.42
N GLY A 11 25.94 -7.54 -2.11
CA GLY A 11 27.06 -6.94 -2.86
C GLY A 11 27.61 -5.72 -2.14
N ASP A 12 28.93 -5.48 -2.27
CA ASP A 12 29.56 -4.27 -1.73
C ASP A 12 29.24 -2.99 -2.49
N ARG A 13 28.40 -3.07 -3.52
CA ARG A 13 28.03 -1.94 -4.41
C ARG A 13 26.54 -1.95 -4.72
N VAL A 14 25.98 -0.74 -4.86
CA VAL A 14 24.63 -0.53 -5.36
C VAL A 14 24.47 -1.18 -6.74
N ARG A 15 23.44 -2.02 -6.91
CA ARG A 15 23.16 -2.71 -8.17
C ARG A 15 22.14 -1.94 -8.98
N HIS A 16 22.54 -1.54 -10.19
CA HIS A 16 21.64 -0.92 -11.18
C HIS A 16 20.94 -1.99 -12.00
N LEU A 17 19.69 -2.33 -11.58
CA LEU A 17 18.89 -3.33 -12.27
C LEU A 17 18.25 -2.75 -13.55
N THR A 18 18.10 -3.58 -14.57
CA THR A 18 17.44 -3.16 -15.82
C THR A 18 15.93 -3.08 -15.60
N VAL A 19 15.37 -1.91 -15.88
CA VAL A 19 13.93 -1.66 -15.86
C VAL A 19 13.38 -1.73 -17.28
N ASN A 20 12.29 -2.46 -17.47
CA ASN A 20 11.59 -2.60 -18.73
C ASN A 20 10.56 -1.46 -18.92
N LYS A 21 10.24 -1.17 -20.19
CA LYS A 21 9.06 -0.40 -20.54
C LYS A 21 7.88 -1.36 -20.66
N ILE A 22 6.77 -1.01 -20.03
CA ILE A 22 5.54 -1.79 -20.00
C ILE A 22 4.36 -1.00 -20.57
N ASN A 23 3.29 -1.68 -20.87
CA ASN A 23 2.06 -1.12 -21.45
C ASN A 23 0.81 -1.56 -20.69
N SER A 24 -0.37 -1.04 -21.09
CA SER A 24 -1.65 -1.38 -20.45
C SER A 24 -2.04 -2.86 -20.56
N GLY A 25 -1.52 -3.59 -21.57
CA GLY A 25 -1.69 -5.03 -21.70
C GLY A 25 -0.99 -5.78 -20.56
N ASP A 26 0.21 -5.31 -20.17
CA ASP A 26 0.97 -5.86 -19.06
C ASP A 26 0.25 -5.69 -17.72
N LEU A 27 -0.50 -4.58 -17.52
CA LEU A 27 -1.33 -4.38 -16.34
C LEU A 27 -2.49 -5.38 -16.28
N ARG A 28 -3.17 -5.61 -17.42
CA ARG A 28 -4.26 -6.61 -17.49
C ARG A 28 -3.74 -8.01 -17.19
N ASP A 29 -2.59 -8.36 -17.73
CA ASP A 29 -1.95 -9.65 -17.46
C ASP A 29 -1.58 -9.79 -15.97
N ALA A 30 -0.99 -8.75 -15.36
CA ALA A 30 -0.66 -8.76 -13.95
C ALA A 30 -1.93 -8.95 -13.08
N LEU A 31 -3.01 -8.23 -13.40
CA LEU A 31 -4.31 -8.40 -12.71
C LEU A 31 -4.90 -9.78 -12.91
N ARG A 32 -4.85 -10.33 -14.13
CA ARG A 32 -5.32 -11.68 -14.42
C ARG A 32 -4.56 -12.73 -13.61
N LEU A 33 -3.23 -12.64 -13.61
CA LEU A 33 -2.38 -13.55 -12.82
C LEU A 33 -2.61 -13.38 -11.31
N GLY A 34 -2.77 -12.15 -10.83
CA GLY A 34 -3.12 -11.88 -9.43
C GLY A 34 -4.47 -12.48 -9.04
N TRP A 35 -5.46 -12.43 -9.92
CA TRP A 35 -6.75 -13.07 -9.72
C TRP A 35 -6.65 -14.61 -9.72
N GLU A 36 -5.81 -15.19 -10.58
CA GLU A 36 -5.52 -16.62 -10.60
C GLU A 36 -4.82 -17.07 -9.31
N ASP A 37 -3.87 -16.28 -8.79
CA ASP A 37 -3.22 -16.53 -7.50
C ASP A 37 -4.22 -16.46 -6.35
N PHE A 38 -5.06 -15.43 -6.31
CA PHE A 38 -6.12 -15.29 -5.32
C PHE A 38 -7.09 -16.48 -5.28
N LYS A 39 -7.52 -16.96 -6.45
CA LYS A 39 -8.39 -18.15 -6.55
C LYS A 39 -7.71 -19.44 -6.08
N ALA A 40 -6.42 -19.55 -6.31
CA ALA A 40 -5.64 -20.73 -5.94
C ALA A 40 -5.28 -20.77 -4.44
N MET A 41 -5.32 -19.62 -3.76
CA MET A 41 -4.89 -19.46 -2.37
C MET A 41 -5.97 -18.72 -1.56
N PRO A 42 -6.51 -19.31 -0.46
CA PRO A 42 -7.61 -18.70 0.31
C PRO A 42 -7.15 -17.53 1.20
N THR A 43 -6.44 -16.55 0.62
CA THR A 43 -5.91 -15.38 1.34
C THR A 43 -6.99 -14.44 1.88
N HIS A 44 -8.21 -14.53 1.33
CA HIS A 44 -9.35 -13.72 1.78
C HIS A 44 -9.70 -13.94 3.26
N LEU A 45 -9.53 -15.16 3.80
CA LEU A 45 -9.82 -15.45 5.22
C LEU A 45 -8.88 -14.69 6.16
N LEU A 46 -7.60 -14.57 5.79
CA LEU A 46 -6.63 -13.80 6.55
C LEU A 46 -7.02 -12.31 6.58
N PHE A 47 -7.44 -11.76 5.45
CA PHE A 47 -7.82 -10.34 5.35
C PHE A 47 -9.15 -10.06 6.05
N LEU A 48 -10.11 -10.96 6.02
CA LEU A 48 -11.32 -10.84 6.84
C LEU A 48 -10.98 -10.81 8.33
N GLY A 49 -10.12 -11.72 8.79
CA GLY A 49 -9.65 -11.76 10.19
C GLY A 49 -8.85 -10.52 10.62
N LEU A 50 -8.31 -9.75 9.70
CA LEU A 50 -7.58 -8.50 9.99
C LEU A 50 -8.48 -7.27 9.91
N ILE A 51 -9.32 -7.16 8.87
CA ILE A 51 -10.14 -5.96 8.60
C ILE A 51 -11.18 -5.75 9.70
N TYR A 52 -11.88 -6.82 10.14
CA TYR A 52 -12.94 -6.68 11.14
C TYR A 52 -12.44 -6.26 12.53
N PRO A 53 -11.33 -6.81 13.10
CA PRO A 53 -10.77 -6.28 14.33
C PRO A 53 -10.35 -4.81 14.24
N ILE A 54 -9.73 -4.41 13.13
CA ILE A 54 -9.35 -3.01 12.91
C ILE A 54 -10.59 -2.12 12.86
N ALA A 55 -11.61 -2.49 12.09
CA ALA A 55 -12.86 -1.77 12.02
C ALA A 55 -13.55 -1.70 13.41
N GLY A 56 -13.51 -2.80 14.18
CA GLY A 56 -14.03 -2.86 15.55
C GLY A 56 -13.32 -1.89 16.49
N ILE A 57 -12.00 -1.81 16.45
CA ILE A 57 -11.20 -0.88 17.25
C ILE A 57 -11.54 0.58 16.89
N VAL A 58 -11.67 0.89 15.59
CA VAL A 58 -12.06 2.23 15.14
C VAL A 58 -13.46 2.59 15.63
N LEU A 59 -14.43 1.67 15.48
CA LEU A 59 -15.81 1.89 15.94
C LEU A 59 -15.88 2.05 17.48
N ALA A 60 -15.11 1.26 18.23
CA ALA A 60 -14.99 1.42 19.66
C ALA A 60 -14.43 2.80 20.03
N GLY A 61 -13.35 3.24 19.39
CA GLY A 61 -12.78 4.58 19.59
C GLY A 61 -13.79 5.69 19.33
N LEU A 62 -14.61 5.57 18.29
CA LEU A 62 -15.69 6.52 17.99
C LEU A 62 -16.78 6.51 19.09
N SER A 63 -17.13 5.32 19.64
CA SER A 63 -18.15 5.16 20.65
C SER A 63 -17.74 5.70 22.03
N PHE A 64 -16.43 5.67 22.34
CA PHE A 64 -15.88 6.20 23.60
C PHE A 64 -15.61 7.71 23.60
N GLY A 65 -16.12 8.45 22.59
CA GLY A 65 -16.04 9.92 22.55
C GLY A 65 -14.71 10.47 22.11
N TYR A 66 -13.82 9.67 21.55
CA TYR A 66 -12.66 10.18 20.84
C TYR A 66 -13.12 10.87 19.57
N ASN A 67 -12.77 12.16 19.40
CA ASN A 67 -13.15 12.95 18.23
C ASN A 67 -12.37 12.55 16.98
N LEU A 68 -12.56 11.32 16.52
CA LEU A 68 -11.88 10.72 15.39
C LEU A 68 -12.54 11.02 14.03
N PHE A 69 -13.74 11.61 14.01
CA PHE A 69 -14.48 11.84 12.78
C PHE A 69 -13.67 12.60 11.71
N PRO A 70 -12.95 13.69 12.03
CA PRO A 70 -12.20 14.43 11.03
C PRO A 70 -11.07 13.62 10.40
N ILE A 71 -10.47 12.68 11.15
CA ILE A 71 -9.35 11.89 10.67
C ILE A 71 -9.75 10.50 10.18
N LEU A 72 -11.04 10.12 10.27
CA LEU A 72 -11.51 8.79 9.86
C LEU A 72 -11.24 8.52 8.37
N PHE A 73 -11.59 9.48 7.50
CA PHE A 73 -11.30 9.37 6.08
C PHE A 73 -9.79 9.35 5.78
N PRO A 74 -8.96 10.29 6.32
CA PRO A 74 -7.52 10.22 6.22
C PRO A 74 -6.91 8.92 6.75
N LEU A 75 -7.44 8.37 7.84
CA LEU A 75 -7.00 7.10 8.40
C LEU A 75 -7.29 5.94 7.43
N ALA A 76 -8.53 5.85 6.95
CA ALA A 76 -8.93 4.81 6.00
C ALA A 76 -8.15 4.90 4.67
N ALA A 77 -8.03 6.10 4.10
CA ALA A 77 -7.25 6.33 2.89
C ALA A 77 -5.75 6.06 3.10
N GLY A 78 -5.23 6.42 4.27
CA GLY A 78 -3.82 6.22 4.62
C GLY A 78 -3.42 4.76 4.79
N PHE A 79 -4.35 3.84 5.03
CA PHE A 79 -4.05 2.41 4.97
C PHE A 79 -3.50 1.98 3.60
N ALA A 80 -3.89 2.66 2.52
CA ALA A 80 -3.32 2.41 1.20
C ALA A 80 -1.82 2.73 1.13
N LEU A 81 -1.32 3.68 1.94
CA LEU A 81 0.11 4.06 1.97
C LEU A 81 0.98 2.93 2.54
N ILE A 82 0.46 2.19 3.53
CA ILE A 82 1.14 1.03 4.11
C ILE A 82 0.75 -0.29 3.42
N GLY A 83 -0.11 -0.22 2.39
CA GLY A 83 -0.56 -1.37 1.61
C GLY A 83 0.57 -2.27 1.12
N PRO A 84 1.67 -1.74 0.54
CA PRO A 84 2.80 -2.55 0.12
C PRO A 84 3.44 -3.38 1.25
N VAL A 85 3.44 -2.87 2.48
CA VAL A 85 3.93 -3.60 3.66
C VAL A 85 2.99 -4.76 4.00
N ALA A 86 1.69 -4.50 4.02
CA ALA A 86 0.68 -5.52 4.28
C ALA A 86 0.66 -6.61 3.18
N ALA A 87 1.09 -6.27 1.97
CA ALA A 87 1.12 -7.18 0.84
C ALA A 87 2.37 -8.09 0.78
N ILE A 88 3.36 -7.91 1.67
CA ILE A 88 4.62 -8.69 1.63
C ILE A 88 4.35 -10.19 1.66
N GLY A 89 3.43 -10.65 2.50
CA GLY A 89 3.03 -12.05 2.56
C GLY A 89 2.40 -12.56 1.25
N LEU A 90 1.65 -11.70 0.56
CA LEU A 90 1.03 -12.04 -0.72
C LEU A 90 2.08 -12.14 -1.84
N TYR A 91 3.10 -11.26 -1.82
CA TYR A 91 4.23 -11.35 -2.74
C TYR A 91 4.97 -12.67 -2.56
N GLU A 92 5.23 -13.08 -1.32
CA GLU A 92 5.89 -14.35 -1.02
C GLU A 92 5.08 -15.55 -1.52
N LEU A 93 3.77 -15.54 -1.31
CA LEU A 93 2.88 -16.61 -1.81
C LEU A 93 2.89 -16.68 -3.35
N SER A 94 2.82 -15.54 -4.05
CA SER A 94 2.94 -15.50 -5.52
C SER A 94 4.31 -15.98 -5.98
N ARG A 95 5.39 -15.61 -5.27
CA ARG A 95 6.76 -16.07 -5.55
C ARG A 95 6.88 -17.59 -5.44
N GLN A 96 6.31 -18.18 -4.40
CA GLN A 96 6.31 -19.64 -4.21
C GLN A 96 5.53 -20.35 -5.31
N ARG A 97 4.38 -19.80 -5.72
CA ARG A 97 3.59 -20.35 -6.80
C ARG A 97 4.31 -20.26 -8.14
N GLU A 98 4.97 -19.14 -8.43
CA GLU A 98 5.83 -18.98 -9.63
C GLU A 98 6.96 -20.03 -9.65
N ALA A 99 7.51 -20.37 -8.46
CA ALA A 99 8.51 -21.42 -8.31
C ALA A 99 7.97 -22.86 -8.42
N GLY A 100 6.67 -23.02 -8.73
CA GLY A 100 6.05 -24.33 -8.97
C GLY A 100 5.54 -25.06 -7.73
N LYS A 101 5.47 -24.42 -6.55
CA LYS A 101 4.86 -25.02 -5.36
C LYS A 101 3.33 -25.11 -5.56
N LYS A 102 2.78 -26.33 -5.56
CA LYS A 102 1.34 -26.57 -5.77
C LYS A 102 0.47 -26.06 -4.63
N THR A 103 0.96 -26.10 -3.42
CA THR A 103 0.30 -25.59 -2.20
C THR A 103 1.27 -24.66 -1.49
N PRO A 104 1.21 -23.34 -1.76
CA PRO A 104 2.00 -22.38 -0.99
C PRO A 104 1.62 -22.47 0.48
N ASP A 105 2.62 -22.60 1.34
CA ASP A 105 2.42 -22.72 2.79
C ASP A 105 2.49 -21.33 3.43
N PHE A 106 1.43 -20.94 4.14
CA PHE A 106 1.35 -19.69 4.88
C PHE A 106 2.40 -19.58 5.98
N SER A 107 2.92 -20.70 6.51
CA SER A 107 4.00 -20.67 7.51
C SER A 107 5.25 -19.98 6.96
N HIS A 108 5.52 -20.12 5.67
CA HIS A 108 6.67 -19.49 4.99
C HIS A 108 6.52 -17.97 4.79
N VAL A 109 5.34 -17.39 5.01
CA VAL A 109 5.19 -15.92 5.06
C VAL A 109 6.05 -15.33 6.18
N PHE A 110 6.21 -16.05 7.29
CA PHE A 110 7.05 -15.64 8.40
C PHE A 110 8.56 -15.86 8.14
N ASP A 111 8.94 -16.62 7.12
CA ASP A 111 10.36 -16.81 6.75
C ASP A 111 10.98 -15.50 6.21
N VAL A 112 10.13 -14.55 5.77
CA VAL A 112 10.56 -13.18 5.43
C VAL A 112 11.33 -12.53 6.58
N VAL A 113 10.94 -12.77 7.83
CA VAL A 113 11.61 -12.24 9.03
C VAL A 113 13.02 -12.81 9.19
N ARG A 114 13.27 -14.00 8.64
CA ARG A 114 14.59 -14.67 8.66
C ARG A 114 15.42 -14.37 7.41
N SER A 115 14.85 -13.67 6.44
CA SER A 115 15.55 -13.30 5.21
C SER A 115 16.69 -12.33 5.47
N PRO A 116 17.84 -12.44 4.78
CA PRO A 116 18.88 -11.41 4.79
C PRO A 116 18.40 -10.01 4.42
N SER A 117 17.36 -9.93 3.58
CA SER A 117 16.74 -8.67 3.15
C SER A 117 15.79 -8.07 4.21
N PHE A 118 15.47 -8.79 5.30
CA PHE A 118 14.51 -8.31 6.31
C PHE A 118 14.84 -6.93 6.89
N PRO A 119 16.11 -6.60 7.25
CA PRO A 119 16.45 -5.27 7.74
C PRO A 119 16.15 -4.17 6.70
N ALA A 120 16.40 -4.44 5.42
CA ALA A 120 16.06 -3.50 4.34
C ALA A 120 14.54 -3.33 4.18
N ILE A 121 13.78 -4.43 4.22
CA ILE A 121 12.32 -4.42 4.21
C ILE A 121 11.78 -3.62 5.41
N ALA A 122 12.29 -3.87 6.61
CA ALA A 122 11.89 -3.18 7.83
C ALA A 122 12.19 -1.66 7.75
N THR A 123 13.32 -1.27 7.18
CA THR A 123 13.70 0.13 6.99
C THR A 123 12.72 0.86 6.06
N ILE A 124 12.38 0.27 4.90
CA ILE A 124 11.42 0.87 3.98
C ILE A 124 10.02 0.88 4.60
N SER A 125 9.64 -0.18 5.32
CA SER A 125 8.36 -0.25 6.04
C SER A 125 8.23 0.85 7.10
N ALA A 126 9.28 1.09 7.88
CA ALA A 126 9.33 2.18 8.85
C ALA A 126 9.22 3.55 8.17
N GLY A 127 9.83 3.72 6.99
CA GLY A 127 9.69 4.92 6.17
C GLY A 127 8.24 5.16 5.73
N LEU A 128 7.54 4.12 5.25
CA LEU A 128 6.12 4.23 4.87
C LEU A 128 5.21 4.45 6.09
N ALA A 129 5.51 3.83 7.23
CA ALA A 129 4.79 4.10 8.48
C ALA A 129 4.98 5.57 8.93
N GLY A 130 6.19 6.09 8.83
CA GLY A 130 6.47 7.52 9.05
C GLY A 130 5.70 8.42 8.08
N LEU A 131 5.68 8.08 6.80
CA LEU A 131 4.90 8.80 5.78
C LEU A 131 3.41 8.82 6.14
N PHE A 132 2.86 7.70 6.61
CA PHE A 132 1.47 7.59 7.06
C PHE A 132 1.18 8.49 8.27
N VAL A 133 2.07 8.51 9.27
CA VAL A 133 1.94 9.40 10.43
C VAL A 133 1.95 10.88 10.00
N VAL A 134 2.88 11.25 9.11
CA VAL A 134 2.93 12.61 8.56
C VAL A 134 1.65 12.95 7.79
N TRP A 135 1.13 12.01 7.01
CA TRP A 135 -0.16 12.18 6.33
C TRP A 135 -1.30 12.49 7.31
N LEU A 136 -1.44 11.71 8.38
CA LEU A 136 -2.49 11.95 9.40
C LEU A 136 -2.32 13.32 10.06
N PHE A 137 -1.10 13.71 10.35
CA PHE A 137 -0.80 15.02 10.93
C PHE A 137 -1.18 16.18 10.00
N VAL A 138 -0.79 16.08 8.72
CA VAL A 138 -1.13 17.09 7.69
C VAL A 138 -2.64 17.16 7.48
N ALA A 139 -3.33 16.01 7.43
CA ALA A 139 -4.78 15.97 7.29
C ALA A 139 -5.49 16.62 8.48
N GLN A 140 -5.01 16.38 9.71
CA GLN A 140 -5.52 17.01 10.91
C GLN A 140 -5.28 18.53 10.91
N MET A 141 -4.09 18.97 10.52
CA MET A 141 -3.79 20.41 10.40
C MET A 141 -4.69 21.10 9.37
N LEU A 142 -4.91 20.44 8.21
CA LEU A 142 -5.82 20.98 7.18
C LEU A 142 -7.24 21.10 7.71
N TYR A 143 -7.75 20.08 8.41
CA TYR A 143 -9.07 20.13 9.03
C TYR A 143 -9.15 21.31 10.02
N GLN A 144 -8.21 21.41 10.96
CA GLN A 144 -8.18 22.45 11.97
C GLN A 144 -8.08 23.87 11.38
N SER A 145 -7.36 24.04 10.29
CA SER A 145 -7.25 25.33 9.59
C SER A 145 -8.57 25.81 8.98
N LEU A 146 -9.47 24.89 8.63
CA LEU A 146 -10.76 25.18 7.99
C LEU A 146 -11.94 25.21 8.95
N PHE A 147 -11.92 24.36 9.98
CA PHE A 147 -13.03 24.17 10.92
C PHE A 147 -12.71 24.54 12.37
N GLY A 148 -11.44 24.86 12.66
CA GLY A 148 -10.98 25.15 14.03
C GLY A 148 -10.66 23.89 14.82
N TYR A 149 -10.40 24.10 16.12
CA TYR A 149 -9.94 23.05 17.04
C TYR A 149 -11.07 22.33 17.76
N LEU A 150 -12.29 22.87 17.71
CA LEU A 150 -13.43 22.23 18.38
C LEU A 150 -13.87 21.01 17.58
N PRO A 151 -14.16 19.90 18.26
CA PRO A 151 -14.70 18.72 17.60
C PRO A 151 -16.10 19.01 17.07
N PRO A 152 -16.52 18.32 15.98
CA PRO A 152 -17.89 18.40 15.52
C PRO A 152 -18.86 17.87 16.58
N GLU A 153 -20.00 18.53 16.73
CA GLU A 153 -21.01 18.18 17.74
C GLU A 153 -21.65 16.81 17.49
N SER A 154 -21.69 16.40 16.22
CA SER A 154 -22.23 15.10 15.79
C SER A 154 -21.67 14.64 14.45
N VAL A 155 -21.82 13.36 14.12
CA VAL A 155 -21.50 12.81 12.78
C VAL A 155 -22.34 13.48 11.70
N SER A 156 -23.64 13.69 11.96
CA SER A 156 -24.54 14.35 11.00
C SER A 156 -24.11 15.76 10.69
N GLN A 157 -23.75 16.55 11.73
CA GLN A 157 -23.24 17.90 11.56
C GLN A 157 -21.95 17.91 10.76
N PHE A 158 -20.98 17.03 11.12
CA PHE A 158 -19.73 16.89 10.40
C PHE A 158 -19.94 16.60 8.90
N VAL A 159 -20.77 15.61 8.57
CA VAL A 159 -21.07 15.24 7.18
C VAL A 159 -21.75 16.39 6.45
N HIS A 160 -22.72 17.06 7.09
CA HIS A 160 -23.39 18.24 6.53
C HIS A 160 -22.37 19.33 6.20
N ASP A 161 -21.52 19.69 7.16
CA ASP A 161 -20.54 20.78 6.99
C ASP A 161 -19.51 20.47 5.89
N VAL A 162 -19.02 19.22 5.86
CA VAL A 162 -18.08 18.78 4.80
C VAL A 162 -18.70 18.83 3.41
N LEU A 163 -19.97 18.44 3.26
CA LEU A 163 -20.60 18.34 1.93
C LEU A 163 -21.20 19.67 1.45
N THR A 164 -21.63 20.57 2.35
CA THR A 164 -22.42 21.75 1.96
C THR A 164 -21.69 23.07 2.10
N THR A 165 -20.72 23.18 3.03
CA THR A 165 -20.03 24.45 3.28
C THR A 165 -18.88 24.72 2.29
N PRO A 166 -18.47 25.99 2.08
CA PRO A 166 -17.27 26.32 1.33
C PRO A 166 -15.98 25.67 1.92
N ASN A 167 -15.85 25.67 3.25
CA ASN A 167 -14.71 25.05 3.95
C ASN A 167 -14.70 23.54 3.73
N GLY A 168 -15.85 22.87 3.71
CA GLY A 168 -15.97 21.45 3.43
C GLY A 168 -15.55 21.10 2.00
N ARG A 169 -15.98 21.87 1.01
CA ARG A 169 -15.53 21.70 -0.39
C ARG A 169 -14.02 21.91 -0.54
N MET A 170 -13.47 22.92 0.17
CA MET A 170 -12.02 23.14 0.21
C MET A 170 -11.29 21.96 0.85
N LEU A 171 -11.81 21.42 1.98
CA LEU A 171 -11.26 20.24 2.64
C LEU A 171 -11.22 19.04 1.69
N ILE A 172 -12.31 18.77 0.96
CA ILE A 172 -12.37 17.68 -0.01
C ILE A 172 -11.34 17.92 -1.12
N PHE A 173 -11.31 19.08 -1.74
CA PHE A 173 -10.43 19.33 -2.87
C PHE A 173 -8.95 19.32 -2.47
N VAL A 174 -8.57 20.14 -1.49
CA VAL A 174 -7.17 20.27 -1.05
C VAL A 174 -6.70 18.98 -0.36
N GLY A 175 -7.55 18.37 0.47
CA GLY A 175 -7.24 17.11 1.15
C GLY A 175 -6.96 15.97 0.17
N ASN A 176 -7.79 15.80 -0.87
CA ASN A 176 -7.54 14.79 -1.89
C ASN A 176 -6.29 15.11 -2.74
N LEU A 177 -6.00 16.38 -3.02
CA LEU A 177 -4.80 16.78 -3.75
C LEU A 177 -3.53 16.47 -2.95
N ILE A 178 -3.52 16.80 -1.67
CA ILE A 178 -2.40 16.46 -0.76
C ILE A 178 -2.29 14.93 -0.63
N GLY A 179 -3.40 14.23 -0.41
CA GLY A 179 -3.43 12.77 -0.32
C GLY A 179 -2.91 12.08 -1.57
N LEU A 180 -3.21 12.62 -2.76
CA LEU A 180 -2.62 12.16 -4.02
C LEU A 180 -1.10 12.27 -4.02
N GLY A 181 -0.54 13.37 -3.49
CA GLY A 181 0.91 13.53 -3.33
C GLY A 181 1.52 12.42 -2.46
N PHE A 182 0.90 12.15 -1.30
CA PHE A 182 1.33 11.04 -0.43
C PHE A 182 1.20 9.67 -1.11
N ALA A 183 0.11 9.43 -1.83
CA ALA A 183 -0.11 8.17 -2.56
C ALA A 183 0.94 7.96 -3.66
N ILE A 184 1.33 9.01 -4.39
CA ILE A 184 2.41 8.95 -5.40
C ILE A 184 3.73 8.58 -4.74
N VAL A 185 4.08 9.21 -3.61
CA VAL A 185 5.32 8.88 -2.87
C VAL A 185 5.28 7.41 -2.41
N ALA A 186 4.18 6.95 -1.81
CA ALA A 186 4.03 5.57 -1.37
C ALA A 186 4.14 4.57 -2.54
N MET A 187 3.56 4.89 -3.70
CA MET A 187 3.68 4.08 -4.91
C MET A 187 5.12 4.02 -5.41
N ILE A 188 5.82 5.17 -5.49
CA ILE A 188 7.22 5.23 -5.90
C ILE A 188 8.10 4.40 -4.98
N VAL A 189 7.86 4.48 -3.66
CA VAL A 189 8.62 3.74 -2.66
C VAL A 189 8.30 2.26 -2.69
N GLY A 190 7.03 1.88 -2.87
CA GLY A 190 6.55 0.53 -2.55
C GLY A 190 6.37 -0.43 -3.73
N VAL A 191 6.02 0.07 -4.94
CA VAL A 191 5.52 -0.78 -6.03
C VAL A 191 6.52 -1.83 -6.53
N VAL A 192 7.81 -1.52 -6.49
CA VAL A 192 8.90 -2.44 -6.90
C VAL A 192 9.79 -2.83 -5.72
N SER A 193 10.01 -1.93 -4.74
CA SER A 193 11.02 -2.16 -3.71
C SER A 193 10.75 -3.41 -2.88
N PHE A 194 9.51 -3.63 -2.42
CA PHE A 194 9.17 -4.78 -1.58
C PHE A 194 9.27 -6.11 -2.33
N PRO A 195 8.63 -6.29 -3.51
CA PRO A 195 8.77 -7.52 -4.26
C PRO A 195 10.23 -7.76 -4.70
N LEU A 196 10.99 -6.72 -5.01
CA LEU A 196 12.41 -6.85 -5.36
C LEU A 196 13.27 -7.34 -4.19
N LEU A 197 13.05 -6.81 -2.97
CA LEU A 197 13.77 -7.24 -1.77
C LEU A 197 13.43 -8.68 -1.35
N LEU A 198 12.23 -9.16 -1.68
CA LEU A 198 11.86 -10.56 -1.51
C LEU A 198 12.51 -11.48 -2.55
N ASP A 199 12.67 -10.98 -3.77
CA ASP A 199 13.24 -11.75 -4.89
C ASP A 199 14.77 -11.79 -4.85
N ARG A 200 15.40 -10.68 -4.40
CA ARG A 200 16.85 -10.47 -4.47
C ARG A 200 17.38 -9.70 -3.26
N ASP A 201 18.53 -10.10 -2.77
CA ASP A 201 19.24 -9.36 -1.72
C ASP A 201 20.07 -8.21 -2.33
N VAL A 202 19.42 -7.05 -2.49
CA VAL A 202 19.99 -5.86 -3.17
C VAL A 202 20.13 -4.63 -2.28
N GLY A 203 19.59 -4.68 -1.06
CA GLY A 203 19.58 -3.57 -0.11
C GLY A 203 18.60 -2.43 -0.45
N VAL A 204 18.48 -1.50 0.49
CA VAL A 204 17.50 -0.38 0.44
C VAL A 204 17.73 0.52 -0.77
N ILE A 205 18.99 0.92 -1.02
CA ILE A 205 19.31 1.92 -2.05
C ILE A 205 18.95 1.39 -3.44
N SER A 206 19.40 0.17 -3.78
CA SER A 206 19.09 -0.44 -5.08
C SER A 206 17.59 -0.68 -5.27
N ALA A 207 16.88 -1.06 -4.19
CA ALA A 207 15.45 -1.29 -4.24
C ALA A 207 14.66 0.01 -4.52
N LEU A 208 14.95 1.07 -3.78
CA LEU A 208 14.30 2.38 -3.95
C LEU A 208 14.64 3.00 -5.30
N GLU A 209 15.91 2.97 -5.72
CA GLU A 209 16.33 3.47 -7.03
C GLU A 209 15.62 2.73 -8.16
N THR A 210 15.55 1.39 -8.09
CA THR A 210 14.89 0.58 -9.11
C THR A 210 13.39 0.90 -9.17
N SER A 211 12.74 1.09 -8.02
CA SER A 211 11.32 1.45 -7.96
C SER A 211 11.07 2.85 -8.56
N LEU A 212 11.87 3.84 -8.18
CA LEU A 212 11.80 5.18 -8.74
C LEU A 212 11.98 5.16 -10.27
N ARG A 213 13.00 4.43 -10.76
CA ARG A 213 13.26 4.31 -12.21
C ARG A 213 12.13 3.58 -12.93
N ALA A 214 11.50 2.59 -12.31
CA ALA A 214 10.36 1.88 -12.87
C ALA A 214 9.17 2.82 -13.08
N VAL A 215 8.86 3.64 -12.07
CA VAL A 215 7.78 4.63 -12.17
C VAL A 215 8.14 5.73 -13.18
N ALA A 216 9.36 6.27 -13.14
CA ALA A 216 9.80 7.34 -14.04
C ALA A 216 9.86 6.90 -15.51
N LYS A 217 10.20 5.64 -15.77
CA LYS A 217 10.25 5.08 -17.14
C LYS A 217 8.86 4.76 -17.71
N ASN A 218 7.85 4.55 -16.82
CA ASN A 218 6.51 4.11 -17.20
C ASN A 218 5.40 5.04 -16.62
N PRO A 219 5.47 6.36 -16.73
CA PRO A 219 4.63 7.28 -15.97
C PRO A 219 3.13 7.05 -16.24
N ILE A 220 2.73 6.94 -17.51
CA ILE A 220 1.32 6.75 -17.89
C ILE A 220 0.80 5.41 -17.36
N THR A 221 1.56 4.34 -17.52
CA THR A 221 1.18 3.01 -17.05
C THR A 221 1.12 2.94 -15.52
N MET A 222 2.00 3.66 -14.82
CA MET A 222 1.96 3.75 -13.36
C MET A 222 0.79 4.59 -12.86
N ILE A 223 0.41 5.66 -13.56
CA ILE A 223 -0.84 6.39 -13.26
C ILE A 223 -2.05 5.47 -13.44
N GLN A 224 -2.11 4.71 -14.53
CA GLN A 224 -3.18 3.73 -14.74
C GLN A 224 -3.20 2.69 -13.62
N TRP A 225 -2.03 2.19 -13.19
CA TRP A 225 -1.94 1.27 -12.06
C TRP A 225 -2.47 1.89 -10.77
N GLY A 226 -2.05 3.11 -10.43
CA GLY A 226 -2.55 3.85 -9.27
C GLY A 226 -4.07 4.05 -9.29
N LEU A 227 -4.64 4.36 -10.45
CA LEU A 227 -6.10 4.49 -10.64
C LEU A 227 -6.82 3.14 -10.45
N ILE A 228 -6.25 2.03 -10.96
CA ILE A 228 -6.79 0.69 -10.75
C ILE A 228 -6.79 0.34 -9.26
N VAL A 229 -5.68 0.58 -8.57
CA VAL A 229 -5.55 0.36 -7.12
C VAL A 229 -6.62 1.17 -6.38
N ALA A 230 -6.71 2.47 -6.64
CA ALA A 230 -7.69 3.35 -6.00
C ALA A 230 -9.13 2.88 -6.27
N ALA A 231 -9.47 2.56 -7.52
CA ALA A 231 -10.80 2.09 -7.90
C ALA A 231 -11.17 0.78 -7.17
N LEU A 232 -10.27 -0.22 -7.13
CA LEU A 232 -10.53 -1.49 -6.47
C LEU A 232 -10.63 -1.34 -4.94
N LEU A 233 -9.86 -0.44 -4.33
CA LEU A 233 -9.98 -0.15 -2.91
C LEU A 233 -11.32 0.55 -2.58
N VAL A 234 -11.73 1.53 -3.38
CA VAL A 234 -13.02 2.20 -3.24
C VAL A 234 -14.16 1.20 -3.42
N LEU A 235 -14.17 0.42 -4.50
CA LEU A 235 -15.19 -0.60 -4.75
C LEU A 235 -15.24 -1.65 -3.63
N GLY A 236 -14.09 -2.06 -3.11
CA GLY A 236 -14.00 -2.98 -1.98
C GLY A 236 -14.53 -2.40 -0.67
N SER A 237 -14.50 -1.08 -0.52
CA SER A 237 -14.99 -0.40 0.69
C SER A 237 -16.51 -0.19 0.70
N ILE A 238 -17.17 -0.14 -0.46
CA ILE A 238 -18.62 0.08 -0.59
C ILE A 238 -19.46 -0.95 0.22
N PRO A 239 -19.20 -2.29 0.13
CA PRO A 239 -19.93 -3.25 0.93
C PRO A 239 -19.36 -3.37 2.35
N LEU A 240 -19.35 -2.27 3.11
CA LEU A 240 -18.86 -2.23 4.51
C LEU A 240 -17.45 -2.84 4.66
N PHE A 241 -16.55 -2.53 3.73
CA PHE A 241 -15.17 -3.00 3.68
C PHE A 241 -14.99 -4.52 3.42
N VAL A 242 -16.07 -5.31 3.33
CA VAL A 242 -15.99 -6.76 3.05
C VAL A 242 -15.28 -7.03 1.72
N GLY A 243 -15.52 -6.19 0.71
CA GLY A 243 -14.88 -6.33 -0.59
C GLY A 243 -13.36 -6.15 -0.57
N LEU A 244 -12.80 -5.49 0.46
CA LEU A 244 -11.35 -5.39 0.64
C LEU A 244 -10.69 -6.76 0.88
N ALA A 245 -11.41 -7.73 1.43
CA ALA A 245 -10.92 -9.10 1.56
C ALA A 245 -10.66 -9.79 0.22
N VAL A 246 -11.18 -9.23 -0.86
CA VAL A 246 -10.92 -9.68 -2.24
C VAL A 246 -9.96 -8.71 -2.93
N SER A 247 -10.26 -7.41 -2.93
CA SER A 247 -9.47 -6.43 -3.70
C SER A 247 -8.03 -6.30 -3.19
N VAL A 248 -7.78 -6.33 -1.88
CA VAL A 248 -6.42 -6.21 -1.32
C VAL A 248 -5.54 -7.41 -1.69
N PRO A 249 -5.97 -8.69 -1.49
CA PRO A 249 -5.18 -9.83 -1.94
C PRO A 249 -4.94 -9.84 -3.45
N VAL A 250 -5.96 -9.55 -4.26
CA VAL A 250 -5.82 -9.50 -5.72
C VAL A 250 -4.78 -8.47 -6.14
N LEU A 251 -4.82 -7.26 -5.55
CA LEU A 251 -3.85 -6.21 -5.82
C LEU A 251 -2.44 -6.60 -5.36
N GLY A 252 -2.31 -7.24 -4.20
CA GLY A 252 -1.03 -7.73 -3.72
C GLY A 252 -0.42 -8.74 -4.69
N HIS A 253 -1.13 -9.81 -5.00
CA HIS A 253 -0.67 -10.81 -5.98
C HIS A 253 -0.35 -10.18 -7.34
N ALA A 254 -1.22 -9.28 -7.83
CA ALA A 254 -1.01 -8.58 -9.10
C ALA A 254 0.23 -7.68 -9.08
N THR A 255 0.56 -7.06 -7.93
CA THR A 255 1.77 -6.23 -7.80
C THR A 255 3.05 -7.07 -7.94
N TRP A 256 3.05 -8.32 -7.43
CA TRP A 256 4.15 -9.25 -7.69
C TRP A 256 4.36 -9.48 -9.19
N HIS A 257 3.29 -9.80 -9.92
CA HIS A 257 3.37 -10.04 -11.36
C HIS A 257 3.73 -8.78 -12.15
N LEU A 258 3.28 -7.60 -11.70
CA LEU A 258 3.69 -6.32 -12.26
C LEU A 258 5.20 -6.08 -12.08
N TYR A 259 5.73 -6.33 -10.87
CA TYR A 259 7.16 -6.28 -10.62
C TYR A 259 7.96 -7.17 -11.58
N ARG A 260 7.51 -8.41 -11.81
CA ARG A 260 8.15 -9.36 -12.74
C ARG A 260 8.19 -8.87 -14.19
N LYS A 261 7.27 -8.00 -14.58
CA LYS A 261 7.28 -7.35 -15.91
C LYS A 261 8.20 -6.11 -15.94
N LEU A 262 8.22 -5.36 -14.84
CA LEU A 262 9.01 -4.13 -14.72
C LEU A 262 10.51 -4.37 -14.60
N VAL A 263 10.94 -5.42 -13.89
CA VAL A 263 12.36 -5.67 -13.63
C VAL A 263 12.80 -6.93 -14.38
N ALA A 264 13.87 -6.79 -15.16
CA ALA A 264 14.46 -7.92 -15.87
C ALA A 264 15.00 -8.99 -14.90
N LYS A 265 14.88 -10.26 -15.32
CA LYS A 265 15.39 -11.42 -14.54
C LYS A 265 16.91 -11.39 -14.39
#